data_ae52650bb96f551c0be233c8df3f123b
#
_entry.id   ae52650bb96f551c0be233c8df3f123b
#
_cell.length_a   1.000
_cell.length_b   1.000
_cell.length_c   1.000
_cell.angle_alpha   90.00
_cell.angle_beta   90.00
_cell.angle_gamma   90.00
#
_symmetry.space_group_name_H-M   'P 1'
#
loop_
_entity.id
_entity.type
_entity.pdbx_description
1 polymer ?
#
loop_
_entity_poly.entity_id
_entity_poly.type
_entity_poly.pdbx_seq_one_letter_code
_entity_poly.pdbx_strand_id
1 'polypeptide(L)'
;MKVRQICMMVLLWLGVIPAVQAQSFDKLWKEVEQAGKKSLPKTVIKLTDEIYRKGEKEKNSAQMLKAYMWRMKYQEIMTPDSFYVGLTGLEQWAKQTKQPMDRAILHSLIAGIYADYAANNQWELRRRTEIVEEAPSADLREWTANIFVEKVRTNVKEALADSVLLLKTSSRDYIPFVELGETSEYYHHDMYHLLASRGIESLNRIERLSSGTLPGDISSDPVKQDIISIYGNMISAYQAAGLNEGYVLALLNYLQWRRMADQVFRSFQAKNGLIGLTQDPYLAALNELKSKFKSEPICAEVYLAQAQFAIEKD
;
A
#
# COMPACT_ATOMS: atom_id res chain seq x y z
N MET A 1 -19.36 -47.32 52.42
CA MET A 1 -18.19 -47.38 51.51
C MET A 1 -18.53 -47.59 50.02
N LYS A 2 -19.73 -47.30 49.52
CA LYS A 2 -20.08 -47.53 48.09
C LYS A 2 -20.40 -46.29 47.27
N VAL A 3 -20.51 -45.13 47.87
CA VAL A 3 -20.83 -43.87 47.15
C VAL A 3 -19.55 -43.11 46.66
N ARG A 4 -18.41 -43.37 47.30
CA ARG A 4 -17.14 -42.70 46.99
C ARG A 4 -16.43 -43.26 45.74
N GLN A 5 -16.78 -44.43 45.27
CA GLN A 5 -16.21 -45.07 44.10
C GLN A 5 -16.93 -44.70 42.78
N ILE A 6 -18.19 -44.29 42.86
CA ILE A 6 -18.98 -43.90 41.67
C ILE A 6 -18.60 -42.49 41.18
N CYS A 7 -18.27 -41.57 42.10
CA CYS A 7 -17.81 -40.23 41.72
C CYS A 7 -16.42 -40.21 41.07
N MET A 8 -15.58 -41.23 41.27
CA MET A 8 -14.25 -41.31 40.68
C MET A 8 -14.25 -41.86 39.24
N MET A 9 -15.28 -42.60 38.83
CA MET A 9 -15.42 -43.12 37.47
C MET A 9 -16.05 -42.14 36.47
N VAL A 10 -16.79 -41.13 36.93
CA VAL A 10 -17.42 -40.12 36.07
C VAL A 10 -16.43 -39.03 35.68
N LEU A 11 -15.35 -38.83 36.45
CA LEU A 11 -14.29 -37.84 36.16
C LEU A 11 -13.25 -38.33 35.17
N LEU A 12 -13.22 -39.60 34.78
CA LEU A 12 -12.27 -40.16 33.81
C LEU A 12 -12.78 -40.21 32.36
N TRP A 13 -14.02 -39.79 32.09
CA TRP A 13 -14.62 -39.77 30.77
C TRP A 13 -14.68 -38.37 30.11
N LEU A 14 -14.15 -37.33 30.79
CA LEU A 14 -14.07 -35.94 30.26
C LEU A 14 -12.73 -35.60 29.61
N GLY A 15 -11.89 -36.58 29.29
CA GLY A 15 -10.49 -36.37 28.94
C GLY A 15 -10.01 -36.84 27.57
N VAL A 16 -10.87 -37.06 26.60
CA VAL A 16 -10.39 -37.24 25.21
C VAL A 16 -11.32 -36.48 24.26
N ILE A 17 -11.30 -35.16 24.36
CA ILE A 17 -11.54 -34.35 23.19
C ILE A 17 -10.27 -34.60 22.37
N PRO A 18 -10.33 -35.22 21.15
CA PRO A 18 -9.18 -35.22 20.27
C PRO A 18 -8.82 -33.72 20.08
N ALA A 19 -7.67 -33.33 20.61
CA ALA A 19 -7.06 -32.08 20.23
C ALA A 19 -6.84 -32.23 18.71
N VAL A 20 -7.82 -31.80 17.94
CA VAL A 20 -7.60 -31.51 16.53
C VAL A 20 -6.49 -30.47 16.59
N GLN A 21 -5.27 -30.94 16.37
CA GLN A 21 -4.08 -30.13 16.42
C GLN A 21 -4.28 -29.09 15.34
N ALA A 22 -4.76 -27.91 15.75
CA ALA A 22 -5.01 -26.82 14.81
C ALA A 22 -3.69 -26.58 14.08
N GLN A 23 -3.70 -26.87 12.79
CA GLN A 23 -2.52 -26.72 11.94
C GLN A 23 -1.97 -25.31 12.08
N SER A 24 -0.67 -25.14 12.32
CA SER A 24 -0.08 -23.82 12.44
C SER A 24 -0.19 -23.06 11.13
N PHE A 25 -0.26 -21.73 11.19
CA PHE A 25 -0.27 -20.90 9.99
C PHE A 25 0.94 -21.19 9.10
N ASP A 26 2.13 -21.38 9.68
CA ASP A 26 3.34 -21.67 8.93
C ASP A 26 3.24 -22.97 8.12
N LYS A 27 2.62 -23.99 8.69
CA LYS A 27 2.41 -25.25 7.97
C LYS A 27 1.44 -25.05 6.80
N LEU A 28 0.32 -24.36 7.04
CA LEU A 28 -0.66 -24.04 5.98
C LEU A 28 -0.01 -23.22 4.85
N TRP A 29 0.77 -22.20 5.19
CA TRP A 29 1.47 -21.40 4.17
C TRP A 29 2.49 -22.19 3.37
N LYS A 30 3.23 -23.10 4.00
CA LYS A 30 4.14 -24.03 3.27
C LYS A 30 3.37 -24.91 2.27
N GLU A 31 2.18 -25.37 2.65
CA GLU A 31 1.31 -26.16 1.75
C GLU A 31 0.77 -25.29 0.61
N VAL A 32 0.39 -24.04 0.88
CA VAL A 32 -0.01 -23.05 -0.14
C VAL A 32 1.11 -22.82 -1.15
N GLU A 33 2.33 -22.56 -0.69
CA GLU A 33 3.50 -22.36 -1.57
C GLU A 33 3.81 -23.59 -2.42
N GLN A 34 3.75 -24.78 -1.82
CA GLN A 34 3.95 -26.04 -2.56
C GLN A 34 2.87 -26.27 -3.62
N ALA A 35 1.61 -25.97 -3.30
CA ALA A 35 0.52 -26.06 -4.24
C ALA A 35 0.68 -25.01 -5.38
N GLY A 36 1.13 -23.80 -5.07
CA GLY A 36 1.44 -22.77 -6.04
C GLY A 36 2.55 -23.20 -7.01
N LYS A 37 3.67 -23.73 -6.49
CA LYS A 37 4.78 -24.26 -7.30
C LYS A 37 4.36 -25.41 -8.23
N LYS A 38 3.35 -26.18 -7.82
CA LYS A 38 2.78 -27.29 -8.62
C LYS A 38 1.65 -26.85 -9.56
N SER A 39 1.38 -25.56 -9.66
CA SER A 39 0.28 -24.98 -10.46
C SER A 39 -1.07 -25.61 -10.14
N LEU A 40 -1.40 -25.74 -8.85
CA LEU A 40 -2.65 -26.29 -8.32
C LEU A 40 -3.57 -25.21 -7.74
N PRO A 41 -4.17 -24.34 -8.58
CA PRO A 41 -4.91 -23.16 -8.11
C PRO A 41 -6.09 -23.49 -7.18
N LYS A 42 -6.85 -24.55 -7.46
CA LYS A 42 -7.96 -25.00 -6.60
C LYS A 42 -7.48 -25.38 -5.18
N THR A 43 -6.31 -25.99 -5.08
CA THR A 43 -5.73 -26.34 -3.77
C THR A 43 -5.28 -25.09 -3.03
N VAL A 44 -4.66 -24.13 -3.73
CA VAL A 44 -4.27 -22.84 -3.13
C VAL A 44 -5.51 -22.12 -2.59
N ILE A 45 -6.59 -22.02 -3.36
CA ILE A 45 -7.84 -21.38 -2.95
C ILE A 45 -8.39 -22.05 -1.68
N LYS A 46 -8.46 -23.39 -1.66
CA LYS A 46 -8.96 -24.14 -0.50
C LYS A 46 -8.12 -23.86 0.77
N LEU A 47 -6.79 -23.90 0.64
CA LEU A 47 -5.87 -23.68 1.77
C LEU A 47 -5.94 -22.22 2.26
N THR A 48 -6.04 -21.26 1.36
CA THR A 48 -6.18 -19.84 1.74
C THR A 48 -7.52 -19.57 2.39
N ASP A 49 -8.61 -20.24 2.00
CA ASP A 49 -9.88 -20.16 2.71
C ASP A 49 -9.78 -20.73 4.13
N GLU A 50 -9.02 -21.80 4.33
CA GLU A 50 -8.76 -22.37 5.66
C GLU A 50 -7.96 -21.40 6.53
N ILE A 51 -6.89 -20.78 5.97
CA ILE A 51 -6.10 -19.76 6.67
C ILE A 51 -6.97 -18.57 7.04
N TYR A 52 -7.82 -18.09 6.12
CA TYR A 52 -8.71 -16.95 6.35
C TYR A 52 -9.65 -17.22 7.53
N ARG A 53 -10.37 -18.36 7.52
CA ARG A 53 -11.29 -18.75 8.60
C ARG A 53 -10.58 -18.94 9.93
N LYS A 54 -9.37 -19.49 9.92
CA LYS A 54 -8.54 -19.62 11.12
C LYS A 54 -8.14 -18.24 11.64
N GLY A 55 -7.68 -17.33 10.75
CA GLY A 55 -7.34 -15.96 11.07
C GLY A 55 -8.53 -15.19 11.67
N GLU A 56 -9.72 -15.35 11.10
CA GLU A 56 -10.96 -14.76 11.62
C GLU A 56 -11.26 -15.24 13.05
N LYS A 57 -11.19 -16.56 13.30
CA LYS A 57 -11.40 -17.14 14.62
C LYS A 57 -10.38 -16.64 15.65
N GLU A 58 -9.12 -16.48 15.23
CA GLU A 58 -8.01 -16.03 16.07
C GLU A 58 -7.85 -14.50 16.08
N LYS A 59 -8.69 -13.77 15.35
CA LYS A 59 -8.62 -12.30 15.17
C LYS A 59 -7.25 -11.83 14.65
N ASN A 60 -6.66 -12.60 13.76
CA ASN A 60 -5.37 -12.31 13.17
C ASN A 60 -5.54 -11.68 11.77
N SER A 61 -5.63 -10.34 11.75
CA SER A 61 -5.84 -9.57 10.52
C SER A 61 -4.75 -9.78 9.47
N ALA A 62 -3.48 -9.92 9.89
CA ALA A 62 -2.37 -10.13 8.95
C ALA A 62 -2.54 -11.44 8.16
N GLN A 63 -2.96 -12.52 8.82
CA GLN A 63 -3.23 -13.79 8.17
C GLN A 63 -4.44 -13.71 7.24
N MET A 64 -5.50 -13.03 7.68
CA MET A 64 -6.71 -12.82 6.87
C MET A 64 -6.42 -12.04 5.59
N LEU A 65 -5.69 -10.92 5.71
CA LEU A 65 -5.31 -10.05 4.58
C LEU A 65 -4.47 -10.81 3.56
N LYS A 66 -3.40 -11.50 4.01
CA LYS A 66 -2.55 -12.31 3.12
C LYS A 66 -3.36 -13.41 2.43
N ALA A 67 -4.18 -14.13 3.18
CA ALA A 67 -4.99 -15.22 2.64
C ALA A 67 -6.00 -14.71 1.61
N TYR A 68 -6.64 -13.57 1.88
CA TYR A 68 -7.59 -12.95 0.94
C TYR A 68 -6.93 -12.58 -0.38
N MET A 69 -5.78 -11.92 -0.35
CA MET A 69 -5.05 -11.50 -1.54
C MET A 69 -4.56 -12.69 -2.36
N TRP A 70 -4.04 -13.72 -1.70
CA TRP A 70 -3.65 -14.96 -2.38
C TRP A 70 -4.84 -15.66 -3.03
N ARG A 71 -5.96 -15.78 -2.32
CA ARG A 71 -7.19 -16.35 -2.87
C ARG A 71 -7.65 -15.59 -4.10
N MET A 72 -7.74 -14.26 -4.02
CA MET A 72 -8.15 -13.39 -5.12
C MET A 72 -7.28 -13.62 -6.35
N LYS A 73 -5.95 -13.62 -6.19
CA LYS A 73 -4.99 -13.89 -7.28
C LYS A 73 -5.24 -15.23 -7.97
N TYR A 74 -5.44 -16.30 -7.20
CA TYR A 74 -5.62 -17.64 -7.78
C TYR A 74 -7.04 -17.88 -8.32
N GLN A 75 -8.03 -17.18 -7.81
CA GLN A 75 -9.36 -17.14 -8.42
C GLN A 75 -9.34 -16.47 -9.79
N GLU A 76 -8.65 -15.35 -9.94
CA GLU A 76 -8.48 -14.63 -11.19
C GLU A 76 -7.76 -15.49 -12.25
N ILE A 77 -6.71 -16.25 -11.87
CA ILE A 77 -6.05 -17.21 -12.78
C ILE A 77 -7.02 -18.24 -13.34
N MET A 78 -7.99 -18.68 -12.53
CA MET A 78 -8.98 -19.68 -12.95
C MET A 78 -10.17 -19.09 -13.72
N THR A 79 -10.59 -17.90 -13.31
CA THR A 79 -11.78 -17.22 -13.84
C THR A 79 -11.50 -15.72 -13.80
N PRO A 80 -11.08 -15.09 -14.92
CA PRO A 80 -10.69 -13.68 -14.94
C PRO A 80 -11.75 -12.74 -14.35
N ASP A 81 -13.04 -12.99 -14.61
CA ASP A 81 -14.13 -12.16 -14.06
C ASP A 81 -14.27 -12.26 -12.52
N SER A 82 -13.60 -13.21 -11.86
CA SER A 82 -13.60 -13.28 -10.39
C SER A 82 -12.85 -12.12 -9.72
N PHE A 83 -12.02 -11.40 -10.48
CA PHE A 83 -11.37 -10.16 -10.06
C PHE A 83 -12.39 -9.15 -9.49
N TYR A 84 -13.52 -8.95 -10.19
CA TYR A 84 -14.57 -8.01 -9.76
C TYR A 84 -15.21 -8.44 -8.43
N VAL A 85 -15.43 -9.74 -8.26
CA VAL A 85 -15.98 -10.29 -7.01
C VAL A 85 -15.01 -10.08 -5.86
N GLY A 86 -13.71 -10.31 -6.11
CA GLY A 86 -12.65 -10.09 -5.13
C GLY A 86 -12.55 -8.63 -4.71
N LEU A 87 -12.58 -7.71 -5.65
CA LEU A 87 -12.54 -6.27 -5.38
C LEU A 87 -13.77 -5.80 -4.58
N THR A 88 -14.98 -6.20 -5.00
CA THR A 88 -16.22 -5.90 -4.25
C THR A 88 -16.15 -6.44 -2.82
N GLY A 89 -15.58 -7.62 -2.63
CA GLY A 89 -15.38 -8.19 -1.29
C GLY A 89 -14.42 -7.37 -0.42
N LEU A 90 -13.34 -6.82 -0.99
CA LEU A 90 -12.44 -5.90 -0.27
C LEU A 90 -13.17 -4.60 0.12
N GLU A 91 -13.95 -4.02 -0.78
CA GLU A 91 -14.74 -2.82 -0.50
C GLU A 91 -15.77 -3.04 0.62
N GLN A 92 -16.45 -4.21 0.60
CA GLN A 92 -17.38 -4.58 1.66
C GLN A 92 -16.66 -4.77 3.00
N TRP A 93 -15.50 -5.42 2.98
CA TRP A 93 -14.70 -5.61 4.19
C TRP A 93 -14.23 -4.27 4.77
N ALA A 94 -13.75 -3.35 3.94
CA ALA A 94 -13.37 -2.00 4.37
C ALA A 94 -14.53 -1.23 5.03
N LYS A 95 -15.75 -1.37 4.49
CA LYS A 95 -16.96 -0.75 5.07
C LYS A 95 -17.41 -1.38 6.38
N GLN A 96 -17.21 -2.68 6.56
CA GLN A 96 -17.74 -3.45 7.70
C GLN A 96 -16.77 -3.57 8.87
N THR A 97 -15.46 -3.52 8.60
CA THR A 97 -14.45 -3.67 9.65
C THR A 97 -14.53 -2.57 10.70
N LYS A 98 -14.48 -2.99 11.97
CA LYS A 98 -14.40 -2.09 13.12
C LYS A 98 -12.96 -1.78 13.53
N GLN A 99 -11.99 -2.44 12.91
CA GLN A 99 -10.57 -2.24 13.18
C GLN A 99 -10.03 -1.10 12.30
N PRO A 100 -9.64 0.05 12.88
CA PRO A 100 -9.25 1.21 12.08
C PRO A 100 -8.01 0.93 11.20
N MET A 101 -7.05 0.16 11.72
CA MET A 101 -5.84 -0.19 10.95
C MET A 101 -6.17 -1.12 9.78
N ASP A 102 -7.03 -2.13 9.98
CA ASP A 102 -7.47 -2.99 8.88
C ASP A 102 -8.17 -2.17 7.79
N ARG A 103 -8.99 -1.21 8.21
CA ARG A 103 -9.66 -0.29 7.26
C ARG A 103 -8.66 0.51 6.44
N ALA A 104 -7.64 1.07 7.09
CA ALA A 104 -6.58 1.82 6.40
C ALA A 104 -5.84 0.94 5.38
N ILE A 105 -5.46 -0.28 5.77
CA ILE A 105 -4.80 -1.24 4.87
C ILE A 105 -5.71 -1.62 3.69
N LEU A 106 -6.99 -1.90 3.97
CA LEU A 106 -7.95 -2.27 2.92
C LEU A 106 -8.14 -1.15 1.91
N HIS A 107 -8.28 0.11 2.35
CA HIS A 107 -8.34 1.25 1.46
C HIS A 107 -7.05 1.41 0.63
N SER A 108 -5.88 1.19 1.22
CA SER A 108 -4.61 1.19 0.48
C SER A 108 -4.56 0.11 -0.61
N LEU A 109 -5.05 -1.11 -0.30
CA LEU A 109 -5.14 -2.20 -1.28
C LEU A 109 -6.11 -1.86 -2.43
N ILE A 110 -7.29 -1.34 -2.09
CA ILE A 110 -8.31 -0.95 -3.07
C ILE A 110 -7.79 0.15 -3.98
N ALA A 111 -7.09 1.17 -3.42
CA ALA A 111 -6.44 2.22 -4.21
C ALA A 111 -5.44 1.64 -5.21
N GLY A 112 -4.56 0.72 -4.77
CA GLY A 112 -3.58 0.05 -5.62
C GLY A 112 -4.25 -0.75 -6.75
N ILE A 113 -5.29 -1.51 -6.44
CA ILE A 113 -6.02 -2.33 -7.43
C ILE A 113 -6.68 -1.44 -8.50
N TYR A 114 -7.34 -0.35 -8.10
CA TYR A 114 -7.91 0.60 -9.06
C TYR A 114 -6.83 1.29 -9.91
N ALA A 115 -5.71 1.67 -9.28
CA ALA A 115 -4.60 2.29 -10.00
C ALA A 115 -3.97 1.33 -11.01
N ASP A 116 -3.76 0.07 -10.65
CA ASP A 116 -3.23 -0.96 -11.53
C ASP A 116 -4.15 -1.23 -12.72
N TYR A 117 -5.47 -1.40 -12.44
CA TYR A 117 -6.44 -1.57 -13.51
C TYR A 117 -6.45 -0.39 -14.48
N ALA A 118 -6.49 0.82 -13.94
CA ALA A 118 -6.51 2.05 -14.75
C ALA A 118 -5.22 2.23 -15.57
N ALA A 119 -4.06 1.94 -15.00
CA ALA A 119 -2.77 2.02 -15.70
C ALA A 119 -2.67 0.99 -16.83
N ASN A 120 -3.13 -0.25 -16.58
CA ASN A 120 -3.11 -1.32 -17.58
C ASN A 120 -4.08 -1.06 -18.75
N ASN A 121 -5.18 -0.31 -18.51
CA ASN A 121 -6.19 0.02 -19.51
C ASN A 121 -6.13 1.50 -19.95
N GLN A 122 -5.01 2.19 -19.72
CA GLN A 122 -4.85 3.63 -19.94
C GLN A 122 -5.25 4.10 -21.34
N TRP A 123 -4.85 3.34 -22.36
CA TRP A 123 -5.15 3.67 -23.76
C TRP A 123 -6.67 3.68 -24.03
N GLU A 124 -7.37 2.69 -23.54
CA GLU A 124 -8.81 2.56 -23.69
C GLU A 124 -9.56 3.64 -22.91
N LEU A 125 -9.17 3.85 -21.63
CA LEU A 125 -9.77 4.85 -20.76
C LEU A 125 -9.67 6.27 -21.31
N ARG A 126 -8.55 6.62 -21.95
CA ARG A 126 -8.38 7.95 -22.57
C ARG A 126 -9.28 8.19 -23.78
N ARG A 127 -9.77 7.15 -24.43
CA ARG A 127 -10.65 7.24 -25.60
C ARG A 127 -12.11 7.27 -25.23
N ARG A 128 -12.47 6.97 -24.00
CA ARG A 128 -13.84 7.02 -23.53
C ARG A 128 -14.27 8.45 -23.33
N THR A 129 -15.46 8.78 -23.85
CA THR A 129 -16.10 10.08 -23.60
C THR A 129 -16.45 10.18 -22.14
N GLU A 130 -16.18 11.31 -21.52
CA GLU A 130 -16.63 11.58 -20.15
C GLU A 130 -18.16 11.61 -20.13
N ILE A 131 -18.76 10.69 -19.36
CA ILE A 131 -20.18 10.69 -19.09
C ILE A 131 -20.32 11.22 -17.67
N VAL A 132 -21.05 12.30 -17.50
CA VAL A 132 -21.42 12.84 -16.19
C VAL A 132 -22.64 12.04 -15.72
N GLU A 133 -22.39 10.95 -15.02
CA GLU A 133 -23.43 10.16 -14.38
C GLU A 133 -23.54 10.53 -12.89
N GLU A 134 -24.76 10.48 -12.34
CA GLU A 134 -25.00 10.71 -10.91
C GLU A 134 -24.34 9.63 -10.03
N ALA A 135 -24.21 8.42 -10.52
CA ALA A 135 -23.51 7.32 -9.85
C ALA A 135 -22.77 6.44 -10.87
N PRO A 136 -21.54 5.98 -10.55
CA PRO A 136 -20.82 5.07 -11.42
C PRO A 136 -21.54 3.74 -11.57
N SER A 137 -21.46 3.13 -12.77
CA SER A 137 -21.92 1.77 -13.03
C SER A 137 -21.32 0.78 -12.02
N ALA A 138 -22.06 -0.29 -11.72
CA ALA A 138 -21.56 -1.40 -10.93
C ALA A 138 -20.41 -2.15 -11.65
N ASP A 139 -20.35 -2.08 -12.97
CA ASP A 139 -19.30 -2.68 -13.79
C ASP A 139 -18.16 -1.64 -14.05
N LEU A 140 -17.02 -1.85 -13.41
CA LEU A 140 -15.87 -0.95 -13.57
C LEU A 140 -15.33 -0.92 -15.01
N ARG A 141 -15.69 -1.89 -15.87
CA ARG A 141 -15.35 -1.87 -17.29
C ARG A 141 -16.04 -0.76 -18.05
N GLU A 142 -17.12 -0.21 -17.50
CA GLU A 142 -17.86 0.93 -18.07
C GLU A 142 -17.35 2.28 -17.54
N TRP A 143 -16.48 2.29 -16.54
CA TRP A 143 -15.98 3.51 -15.92
C TRP A 143 -15.10 4.33 -16.85
N THR A 144 -15.17 5.65 -16.68
CA THR A 144 -14.29 6.61 -17.34
C THR A 144 -12.99 6.81 -16.55
N ALA A 145 -12.00 7.45 -17.17
CA ALA A 145 -10.74 7.80 -16.51
C ALA A 145 -10.95 8.59 -15.21
N ASN A 146 -11.86 9.55 -15.20
CA ASN A 146 -12.16 10.40 -14.04
C ASN A 146 -12.68 9.61 -12.86
N ILE A 147 -13.53 8.59 -13.10
CA ILE A 147 -14.06 7.73 -12.03
C ILE A 147 -12.90 6.97 -11.35
N PHE A 148 -11.98 6.39 -12.13
CA PHE A 148 -10.80 5.74 -11.57
C PHE A 148 -9.91 6.70 -10.78
N VAL A 149 -9.65 7.89 -11.32
CA VAL A 149 -8.87 8.93 -10.63
C VAL A 149 -9.49 9.25 -9.28
N GLU A 150 -10.79 9.52 -9.21
CA GLU A 150 -11.49 9.83 -7.96
C GLU A 150 -11.55 8.64 -6.99
N LYS A 151 -11.70 7.42 -7.48
CA LYS A 151 -11.68 6.21 -6.65
C LYS A 151 -10.31 6.00 -6.01
N VAL A 152 -9.22 6.16 -6.77
CA VAL A 152 -7.85 6.05 -6.23
C VAL A 152 -7.60 7.14 -5.20
N ARG A 153 -7.86 8.40 -5.51
CA ARG A 153 -7.67 9.55 -4.63
C ARG A 153 -8.42 9.39 -3.31
N THR A 154 -9.71 9.03 -3.40
CA THR A 154 -10.55 8.81 -2.21
C THR A 154 -10.00 7.70 -1.33
N ASN A 155 -9.65 6.54 -1.92
CA ASN A 155 -9.12 5.43 -1.14
C ASN A 155 -7.73 5.73 -0.54
N VAL A 156 -6.86 6.46 -1.23
CA VAL A 156 -5.58 6.94 -0.65
C VAL A 156 -5.83 7.84 0.54
N LYS A 157 -6.78 8.78 0.44
CA LYS A 157 -7.15 9.68 1.54
C LYS A 157 -7.68 8.90 2.75
N GLU A 158 -8.58 7.96 2.54
CA GLU A 158 -9.13 7.10 3.60
C GLU A 158 -8.05 6.22 4.25
N ALA A 159 -7.11 5.69 3.47
CA ALA A 159 -5.98 4.92 4.00
C ALA A 159 -5.09 5.73 4.94
N LEU A 160 -4.98 7.04 4.74
CA LEU A 160 -4.09 7.93 5.50
C LEU A 160 -4.83 8.82 6.51
N ALA A 161 -6.14 8.60 6.74
CA ALA A 161 -6.98 9.49 7.54
C ALA A 161 -6.55 9.60 9.01
N ASP A 162 -6.01 8.54 9.61
CA ASP A 162 -5.56 8.52 11.02
C ASP A 162 -4.04 8.41 11.12
N SER A 163 -3.33 9.50 10.85
CA SER A 163 -1.87 9.55 10.91
C SER A 163 -1.30 9.18 12.29
N VAL A 164 -2.02 9.47 13.37
CA VAL A 164 -1.59 9.16 14.74
C VAL A 164 -1.57 7.65 14.98
N LEU A 165 -2.62 6.96 14.55
CA LEU A 165 -2.68 5.50 14.60
C LEU A 165 -1.57 4.88 13.72
N LEU A 166 -1.43 5.38 12.50
CA LEU A 166 -0.46 4.86 11.53
C LEU A 166 0.99 5.00 12.03
N LEU A 167 1.35 6.13 12.63
CA LEU A 167 2.67 6.35 13.21
C LEU A 167 2.98 5.43 14.40
N LYS A 168 1.96 5.07 15.18
CA LYS A 168 2.12 4.23 16.38
C LYS A 168 2.11 2.72 16.07
N THR A 169 1.65 2.32 14.90
CA THR A 169 1.53 0.92 14.51
C THR A 169 2.75 0.50 13.70
N SER A 170 3.44 -0.54 14.16
CA SER A 170 4.55 -1.12 13.42
C SER A 170 4.05 -1.92 12.21
N SER A 171 4.71 -1.78 11.07
CA SER A 171 4.45 -2.63 9.90
C SER A 171 4.74 -4.11 10.19
N ARG A 172 5.62 -4.40 11.18
CA ARG A 172 5.94 -5.76 11.64
C ARG A 172 4.76 -6.45 12.30
N ASP A 173 3.81 -5.70 12.86
CA ASP A 173 2.59 -6.25 13.47
C ASP A 173 1.67 -6.92 12.42
N TYR A 174 1.92 -6.63 11.16
CA TYR A 174 1.17 -7.17 10.03
C TYR A 174 1.92 -8.25 9.22
N ILE A 175 3.00 -8.82 9.78
CA ILE A 175 3.62 -10.02 9.22
C ILE A 175 2.63 -11.22 9.44
N PRO A 176 2.38 -12.06 8.43
CA PRO A 176 3.09 -12.22 7.17
C PRO A 176 2.45 -11.48 5.98
N PHE A 177 1.49 -10.61 6.20
CA PHE A 177 0.91 -9.81 5.11
C PHE A 177 1.91 -8.78 4.56
N VAL A 178 2.59 -8.07 5.46
CA VAL A 178 3.73 -7.22 5.11
C VAL A 178 4.99 -8.09 5.03
N GLU A 179 5.65 -8.05 3.89
CA GLU A 179 6.94 -8.70 3.67
C GLU A 179 8.05 -7.67 3.84
N LEU A 180 9.00 -7.97 4.73
CA LEU A 180 10.14 -7.09 4.98
C LEU A 180 11.22 -7.37 3.94
N GLY A 181 11.72 -6.33 3.25
CA GLY A 181 12.87 -6.42 2.37
C GLY A 181 14.19 -6.58 3.13
N GLU A 182 15.26 -6.91 2.43
CA GLU A 182 16.60 -7.13 3.03
C GLU A 182 17.14 -5.92 3.81
N THR A 183 16.79 -4.71 3.38
CA THR A 183 17.23 -3.45 4.01
C THR A 183 16.24 -2.89 5.02
N SER A 184 15.11 -3.57 5.23
CA SER A 184 14.02 -3.06 6.08
C SER A 184 14.39 -2.90 7.56
N GLU A 185 15.45 -3.55 8.05
CA GLU A 185 15.93 -3.39 9.43
C GLU A 185 16.60 -2.04 9.69
N TYR A 186 17.00 -1.34 8.62
CA TYR A 186 17.65 -0.01 8.70
C TYR A 186 16.65 1.14 8.51
N TYR A 187 15.41 0.84 8.11
CA TYR A 187 14.43 1.85 7.77
C TYR A 187 13.26 1.88 8.75
N HIS A 188 12.52 2.93 8.63
CA HIS A 188 11.36 3.21 9.43
C HIS A 188 10.26 2.16 9.27
N HIS A 189 9.74 1.64 10.39
CA HIS A 189 8.86 0.47 10.39
C HIS A 189 7.41 0.80 10.74
N ASP A 190 6.98 2.07 10.68
CA ASP A 190 5.59 2.40 10.93
C ASP A 190 4.70 2.20 9.69
N MET A 191 3.41 2.03 9.96
CA MET A 191 2.40 1.87 8.91
C MET A 191 2.18 3.15 8.12
N TYR A 192 2.52 4.34 8.68
CA TYR A 192 2.34 5.60 7.98
C TYR A 192 3.25 5.69 6.77
N HIS A 193 4.54 5.39 6.95
CA HIS A 193 5.49 5.36 5.84
C HIS A 193 5.07 4.36 4.76
N LEU A 194 4.69 3.16 5.18
CA LEU A 194 4.28 2.10 4.25
C LEU A 194 3.05 2.51 3.43
N LEU A 195 1.97 2.94 4.09
CA LEU A 195 0.72 3.26 3.39
C LEU A 195 0.81 4.56 2.58
N ALA A 196 1.56 5.57 3.06
CA ALA A 196 1.80 6.80 2.30
C ALA A 196 2.62 6.53 1.03
N SER A 197 3.69 5.73 1.12
CA SER A 197 4.50 5.34 -0.05
C SER A 197 3.65 4.59 -1.09
N ARG A 198 2.82 3.65 -0.66
CA ARG A 198 1.88 2.95 -1.55
C ARG A 198 0.83 3.87 -2.15
N GLY A 199 0.34 4.83 -1.37
CA GLY A 199 -0.61 5.85 -1.84
C GLY A 199 0.00 6.73 -2.93
N ILE A 200 1.23 7.21 -2.71
CA ILE A 200 1.97 7.99 -3.71
C ILE A 200 2.22 7.17 -4.98
N GLU A 201 2.61 5.90 -4.84
CA GLU A 201 2.77 4.99 -5.98
C GLU A 201 1.47 4.85 -6.79
N SER A 202 0.35 4.63 -6.10
CA SER A 202 -0.97 4.52 -6.74
C SER A 202 -1.35 5.80 -7.48
N LEU A 203 -1.10 6.96 -6.88
CA LEU A 203 -1.35 8.26 -7.50
C LEU A 203 -0.46 8.49 -8.73
N ASN A 204 0.83 8.17 -8.66
CA ASN A 204 1.75 8.29 -9.80
C ASN A 204 1.30 7.41 -10.99
N ARG A 205 0.73 6.22 -10.75
CA ARG A 205 0.23 5.34 -11.81
C ARG A 205 -0.94 5.94 -12.59
N ILE A 206 -1.78 6.74 -11.94
CA ILE A 206 -2.96 7.36 -12.56
C ILE A 206 -2.73 8.82 -13.00
N GLU A 207 -1.58 9.40 -12.71
CA GLU A 207 -1.28 10.80 -13.04
C GLU A 207 -1.61 11.13 -14.50
N ARG A 208 -1.24 10.24 -15.43
CA ARG A 208 -1.49 10.44 -16.86
C ARG A 208 -2.96 10.35 -17.27
N LEU A 209 -3.85 9.89 -16.39
CA LEU A 209 -5.30 9.85 -16.61
C LEU A 209 -5.98 11.11 -16.11
N SER A 210 -5.31 11.91 -15.28
CA SER A 210 -5.80 13.22 -14.84
C SER A 210 -5.86 14.15 -16.07
N SER A 211 -7.06 14.54 -16.45
CA SER A 211 -7.30 15.28 -17.69
C SER A 211 -6.87 16.75 -17.59
N GLY A 212 -6.38 17.28 -18.69
CA GLY A 212 -6.25 18.73 -18.92
C GLY A 212 -4.99 19.39 -18.38
N THR A 213 -4.02 18.63 -17.87
CA THR A 213 -2.78 19.19 -17.34
C THR A 213 -1.65 19.19 -18.36
N LEU A 214 -0.87 20.26 -18.38
CA LEU A 214 0.39 20.28 -19.14
C LEU A 214 1.38 19.28 -18.50
N PRO A 215 2.19 18.59 -19.31
CA PRO A 215 3.21 17.70 -18.77
C PRO A 215 4.09 18.42 -17.74
N GLY A 216 4.17 17.88 -16.52
CA GLY A 216 4.96 18.44 -15.43
C GLY A 216 4.35 19.66 -14.71
N ASP A 217 3.16 20.14 -15.09
CA ASP A 217 2.48 21.19 -14.33
C ASP A 217 1.94 20.61 -13.01
N ILE A 218 2.58 21.02 -11.92
CA ILE A 218 2.24 20.59 -10.57
C ILE A 218 1.06 21.39 -10.01
N SER A 219 0.91 22.64 -10.46
CA SER A 219 -0.03 23.59 -9.82
C SER A 219 -1.48 23.29 -10.16
N SER A 220 -1.77 22.77 -11.35
CA SER A 220 -3.12 22.53 -11.84
C SER A 220 -3.54 21.04 -11.75
N ASP A 221 -2.60 20.13 -11.47
CA ASP A 221 -2.86 18.69 -11.43
C ASP A 221 -3.31 18.25 -10.02
N PRO A 222 -4.59 17.86 -9.83
CA PRO A 222 -5.09 17.47 -8.52
C PRO A 222 -4.41 16.23 -7.95
N VAL A 223 -3.93 15.32 -8.79
CA VAL A 223 -3.20 14.11 -8.37
C VAL A 223 -1.83 14.49 -7.80
N LYS A 224 -1.12 15.40 -8.46
CA LYS A 224 0.15 15.93 -7.95
C LYS A 224 -0.01 16.72 -6.67
N GLN A 225 -1.09 17.49 -6.53
CA GLN A 225 -1.41 18.21 -5.30
C GLN A 225 -1.66 17.24 -4.13
N ASP A 226 -2.32 16.11 -4.39
CA ASP A 226 -2.50 15.07 -3.37
C ASP A 226 -1.14 14.48 -2.95
N ILE A 227 -0.24 14.20 -3.89
CA ILE A 227 1.11 13.70 -3.59
C ILE A 227 1.91 14.70 -2.74
N ILE A 228 1.87 16.00 -3.09
CA ILE A 228 2.51 17.07 -2.29
C ILE A 228 1.93 17.09 -0.87
N SER A 229 0.60 16.99 -0.75
CA SER A 229 -0.07 17.00 0.54
C SER A 229 0.33 15.79 1.40
N ILE A 230 0.46 14.60 0.81
CA ILE A 230 0.91 13.40 1.51
C ILE A 230 2.33 13.59 2.03
N TYR A 231 3.28 14.02 1.19
CA TYR A 231 4.64 14.28 1.63
C TYR A 231 4.71 15.36 2.72
N GLY A 232 3.97 16.48 2.53
CA GLY A 232 3.91 17.56 3.52
C GLY A 232 3.39 17.09 4.88
N ASN A 233 2.35 16.26 4.88
CA ASN A 233 1.79 15.68 6.08
C ASN A 233 2.76 14.70 6.76
N MET A 234 3.44 13.84 5.98
CA MET A 234 4.46 12.93 6.51
C MET A 234 5.61 13.69 7.18
N ILE A 235 6.19 14.65 6.47
CA ILE A 235 7.31 15.48 6.95
C ILE A 235 6.90 16.18 8.26
N SER A 236 5.72 16.80 8.29
CA SER A 236 5.20 17.51 9.47
C SER A 236 4.95 16.57 10.64
N ALA A 237 4.38 15.38 10.38
CA ALA A 237 4.07 14.40 11.41
C ALA A 237 5.35 13.81 12.04
N TYR A 238 6.35 13.45 11.23
CA TYR A 238 7.64 12.97 11.73
C TYR A 238 8.41 14.03 12.50
N GLN A 239 8.38 15.27 12.01
CA GLN A 239 8.99 16.41 12.71
C GLN A 239 8.36 16.64 14.07
N ALA A 240 7.01 16.65 14.13
CA ALA A 240 6.27 16.83 15.38
C ALA A 240 6.50 15.68 16.38
N ALA A 241 6.70 14.47 15.90
CA ALA A 241 7.01 13.29 16.71
C ALA A 241 8.49 13.18 17.11
N GLY A 242 9.38 14.04 16.61
CA GLY A 242 10.83 13.98 16.85
C GLY A 242 11.49 12.76 16.17
N LEU A 243 10.88 12.19 15.14
CA LEU A 243 11.36 11.00 14.43
C LEU A 243 12.22 11.42 13.23
N ASN A 244 13.49 11.76 13.50
CA ASN A 244 14.41 12.31 12.50
C ASN A 244 14.62 11.39 11.29
N GLU A 245 14.67 10.09 11.50
CA GLU A 245 14.85 9.11 10.44
C GLU A 245 13.69 9.18 9.42
N GLY A 246 12.44 9.08 9.88
CA GLY A 246 11.26 9.21 9.05
C GLY A 246 11.15 10.59 8.38
N TYR A 247 11.52 11.65 9.09
CA TYR A 247 11.58 13.01 8.56
C TYR A 247 12.54 13.11 7.37
N VAL A 248 13.78 12.64 7.53
CA VAL A 248 14.80 12.71 6.47
C VAL A 248 14.40 11.87 5.27
N LEU A 249 13.93 10.64 5.48
CA LEU A 249 13.49 9.77 4.39
C LEU A 249 12.30 10.36 3.62
N ALA A 250 11.29 10.86 4.32
CA ALA A 250 10.14 11.50 3.67
C ALA A 250 10.55 12.73 2.85
N LEU A 251 11.46 13.56 3.40
CA LEU A 251 11.92 14.76 2.74
C LEU A 251 12.82 14.43 1.52
N LEU A 252 13.71 13.43 1.61
CA LEU A 252 14.51 12.99 0.47
C LEU A 252 13.63 12.48 -0.67
N ASN A 253 12.64 11.64 -0.37
CA ASN A 253 11.69 11.13 -1.35
C ASN A 253 10.88 12.26 -2.00
N TYR A 254 10.42 13.24 -1.20
CA TYR A 254 9.74 14.43 -1.72
C TYR A 254 10.63 15.24 -2.66
N LEU A 255 11.86 15.53 -2.24
CA LEU A 255 12.80 16.32 -3.03
C LEU A 255 13.13 15.63 -4.36
N GLN A 256 13.32 14.32 -4.36
CA GLN A 256 13.57 13.53 -5.57
C GLN A 256 12.35 13.54 -6.51
N TRP A 257 11.16 13.26 -5.96
CA TRP A 257 9.91 13.30 -6.74
C TRP A 257 9.67 14.70 -7.33
N ARG A 258 9.85 15.74 -6.53
CA ARG A 258 9.68 17.14 -6.95
C ARG A 258 10.65 17.51 -8.06
N ARG A 259 11.92 17.13 -7.91
CA ARG A 259 12.96 17.37 -8.92
C ARG A 259 12.60 16.72 -10.26
N MET A 260 12.12 15.46 -10.25
CA MET A 260 11.70 14.77 -11.47
C MET A 260 10.52 15.48 -12.14
N ALA A 261 9.51 15.87 -11.40
CA ALA A 261 8.36 16.59 -11.90
C ALA A 261 8.77 17.98 -12.48
N ASP A 262 9.59 18.73 -11.75
CA ASP A 262 10.11 20.03 -12.20
C ASP A 262 11.00 19.89 -13.45
N GLN A 263 11.78 18.83 -13.58
CA GLN A 263 12.62 18.59 -14.76
C GLN A 263 11.77 18.35 -16.00
N VAL A 264 10.69 17.60 -15.91
CA VAL A 264 9.73 17.40 -17.01
C VAL A 264 9.12 18.73 -17.43
N PHE A 265 8.68 19.54 -16.49
CA PHE A 265 8.08 20.85 -16.75
C PHE A 265 9.07 21.84 -17.40
N ARG A 266 10.30 21.92 -16.86
CA ARG A 266 11.37 22.78 -17.41
C ARG A 266 11.76 22.34 -18.82
N SER A 267 11.85 21.05 -19.07
CA SER A 267 12.15 20.52 -20.42
C SER A 267 11.05 20.89 -21.41
N PHE A 268 9.78 20.85 -20.99
CA PHE A 268 8.66 21.30 -21.80
C PHE A 268 8.73 22.80 -22.06
N GLN A 269 9.00 23.63 -21.04
CA GLN A 269 9.13 25.09 -21.18
C GLN A 269 10.33 25.48 -22.06
N ALA A 270 11.47 24.80 -21.90
CA ALA A 270 12.66 25.07 -22.70
C ALA A 270 12.43 24.74 -24.18
N LYS A 271 11.77 23.63 -24.52
CA LYS A 271 11.39 23.28 -25.90
C LYS A 271 10.49 24.32 -26.56
N ASN A 272 9.69 25.03 -25.74
CA ASN A 272 8.79 26.08 -26.20
C ASN A 272 9.41 27.51 -26.08
N GLY A 273 10.71 27.62 -25.73
CA GLY A 273 11.41 28.90 -25.65
C GLY A 273 11.00 29.80 -24.49
N LEU A 274 10.36 29.23 -23.43
CA LEU A 274 9.76 30.02 -22.36
C LEU A 274 10.71 30.40 -21.20
N ILE A 275 11.80 29.63 -20.97
CA ILE A 275 12.77 29.89 -19.87
C ILE A 275 14.17 29.37 -20.19
N GLY A 276 15.18 30.00 -19.54
CA GLY A 276 16.55 29.52 -19.48
C GLY A 276 16.77 28.56 -18.31
N LEU A 277 17.79 27.71 -18.38
CA LEU A 277 18.14 26.77 -17.31
C LEU A 277 18.68 27.53 -16.10
N THR A 278 18.04 27.39 -14.94
CA THR A 278 18.50 27.88 -13.64
C THR A 278 19.18 26.76 -12.84
N GLN A 279 19.95 27.14 -11.79
CA GLN A 279 20.63 26.21 -10.90
C GLN A 279 19.59 25.27 -10.23
N ASP A 280 19.90 23.97 -10.17
CA ASP A 280 19.03 22.97 -9.58
C ASP A 280 19.00 23.11 -8.04
N PRO A 281 17.84 23.39 -7.41
CA PRO A 281 17.73 23.63 -6.00
C PRO A 281 17.91 22.35 -5.15
N TYR A 282 17.87 21.18 -5.80
CA TYR A 282 17.94 19.87 -5.12
C TYR A 282 19.25 19.71 -4.34
N LEU A 283 20.38 20.05 -4.95
CA LEU A 283 21.68 19.94 -4.29
C LEU A 283 21.80 20.87 -3.07
N ALA A 284 21.22 22.06 -3.14
CA ALA A 284 21.20 22.99 -2.00
C ALA A 284 20.42 22.38 -0.81
N ALA A 285 19.25 21.79 -1.08
CA ALA A 285 18.46 21.10 -0.06
C ALA A 285 19.19 19.88 0.55
N LEU A 286 19.89 19.09 -0.27
CA LEU A 286 20.72 17.98 0.24
C LEU A 286 21.86 18.47 1.13
N ASN A 287 22.52 19.58 0.80
CA ASN A 287 23.58 20.17 1.63
C ASN A 287 23.06 20.67 2.97
N GLU A 288 21.87 21.24 3.00
CA GLU A 288 21.20 21.64 4.24
C GLU A 288 20.88 20.43 5.13
N LEU A 289 20.28 19.37 4.57
CA LEU A 289 20.00 18.14 5.29
C LEU A 289 21.28 17.49 5.84
N LYS A 290 22.32 17.40 5.02
CA LYS A 290 23.63 16.90 5.42
C LYS A 290 24.19 17.67 6.63
N SER A 291 24.10 18.99 6.60
CA SER A 291 24.59 19.83 7.69
C SER A 291 23.80 19.62 8.98
N LYS A 292 22.48 19.53 8.86
CA LYS A 292 21.54 19.37 9.99
C LYS A 292 21.68 18.01 10.68
N PHE A 293 21.87 16.93 9.92
CA PHE A 293 21.88 15.55 10.42
C PHE A 293 23.26 14.87 10.38
N LYS A 294 24.34 15.65 10.32
CA LYS A 294 25.72 15.17 10.15
C LYS A 294 26.14 14.09 11.15
N SER A 295 25.65 14.14 12.37
CA SER A 295 26.02 13.19 13.45
C SER A 295 25.05 12.00 13.54
N GLU A 296 24.03 11.94 12.73
CA GLU A 296 23.01 10.88 12.78
C GLU A 296 23.25 9.83 11.70
N PRO A 297 22.99 8.53 11.96
CA PRO A 297 23.17 7.45 10.98
C PRO A 297 22.40 7.69 9.68
N ILE A 298 21.20 8.29 9.76
CA ILE A 298 20.34 8.58 8.61
C ILE A 298 21.01 9.55 7.61
N CYS A 299 22.06 10.27 8.01
CA CYS A 299 22.82 11.13 7.10
C CYS A 299 23.47 10.33 5.96
N ALA A 300 23.67 9.02 6.12
CA ALA A 300 24.14 8.14 5.04
C ALA A 300 23.24 8.19 3.81
N GLU A 301 21.91 8.26 4.01
CA GLU A 301 20.93 8.37 2.91
C GLU A 301 21.08 9.71 2.16
N VAL A 302 21.42 10.78 2.87
CA VAL A 302 21.69 12.08 2.24
C VAL A 302 22.95 12.03 1.38
N TYR A 303 23.99 11.35 1.85
CA TYR A 303 25.23 11.14 1.06
C TYR A 303 24.94 10.28 -0.17
N LEU A 304 24.13 9.23 -0.03
CA LEU A 304 23.73 8.39 -1.15
C LEU A 304 22.99 9.20 -2.21
N ALA A 305 22.03 10.04 -1.80
CA ALA A 305 21.30 10.93 -2.70
C ALA A 305 22.23 11.94 -3.41
N GLN A 306 23.24 12.48 -2.72
CA GLN A 306 24.27 13.35 -3.32
C GLN A 306 25.12 12.62 -4.37
N ALA A 307 25.53 11.38 -4.06
CA ALA A 307 26.30 10.55 -4.99
C ALA A 307 25.51 10.20 -6.24
N GLN A 308 24.25 9.79 -6.08
CA GLN A 308 23.34 9.51 -7.22
C GLN A 308 23.15 10.75 -8.09
N PHE A 309 22.95 11.91 -7.48
CA PHE A 309 22.84 13.18 -8.21
C PHE A 309 24.11 13.54 -9.00
N ALA A 310 25.30 13.26 -8.46
CA ALA A 310 26.55 13.50 -9.16
C ALA A 310 26.69 12.59 -10.40
N ILE A 311 26.38 11.30 -10.24
CA ILE A 311 26.45 10.30 -11.34
C ILE A 311 25.50 10.65 -12.50
N GLU A 312 24.32 11.21 -12.21
CA GLU A 312 23.36 11.60 -13.25
C GLU A 312 23.81 12.81 -14.08
N LYS A 313 24.79 13.59 -13.60
CA LYS A 313 25.30 14.78 -14.27
C LYS A 313 26.54 14.54 -15.14
N ASP A 314 27.24 13.43 -14.91
CA ASP A 314 28.38 12.99 -15.72
C ASP A 314 27.90 12.23 -16.97
#